data_b4b5f42d36b9686bfbbaf78451688cea
#
_entry.id   b4b5f42d36b9686bfbbaf78451688cea
#
_cell.length_a   1.000
_cell.length_b   1.000
_cell.length_c   1.000
_cell.angle_alpha   90.00
_cell.angle_beta   90.00
_cell.angle_gamma   90.00
#
_symmetry.space_group_name_H-M   'P 1'
#
loop_
_entity.id
_entity.type
_entity.pdbx_description
1 polymer ?
#
loop_
_entity_poly.entity_id
_entity_poly.type
_entity_poly.pdbx_seq_one_letter_code
_entity_poly.pdbx_strand_id
1 'polypeptide(L)'
;MTLEEMIVDFSDKGYVTGILQSNAAEDICGYYNDTGIYRIGTDGTITLQLDFCASNIVLSDYIDDMGCSNGTFYALLQNDSGSTLVKLNESDAVVETKTLTLATFVTDSRLEKMVSDYNQGAEKYHIEIADYSEYNISDDEYDWSLGLEQLNMDMASENVPDIINVYNIDLYTYASQGYFLDLYEMMGNDEIYFKNAFLSGYLTANEWNGALYWLSPICQVETLVANADLTGGLESWDLSQFFEICQTCNESGIQVVQSPSNMFIYADRDLLDCSANTCYFNNEQFLSIMEYASELTDYSIDYSGLTDSEAQAASLEESARWGNGEQLLQQLTIGDYSDYVQMQESAVSYTLIGYPTRDGTNGTYYTDTQYMFAIPANCTDVDAAWDFITSTLEVTYDDGSGFYYSGLPVVTSYLEVYVREETAVESGEVSDADLQAFEDFLNRITRNSIWDSTIENTVLDEFQKYVDGMQSVTDTVDLLQQKVGLYLKENA
;
A
#
# COMPACT_ATOMS: atom_id res chain seq x y z
N MET A 1 -27.05 -21.81 -39.34
CA MET A 1 -26.09 -21.70 -38.25
C MET A 1 -26.88 -21.85 -36.98
N THR A 2 -26.62 -22.85 -36.18
CA THR A 2 -27.14 -23.02 -34.83
C THR A 2 -26.12 -22.38 -33.88
N LEU A 3 -26.57 -21.51 -32.96
CA LEU A 3 -25.76 -21.02 -31.85
C LEU A 3 -25.57 -22.19 -30.89
N GLU A 4 -24.33 -22.60 -30.65
CA GLU A 4 -23.96 -23.43 -29.51
C GLU A 4 -23.32 -22.50 -28.48
N GLU A 5 -23.85 -22.47 -27.27
CA GLU A 5 -23.25 -21.76 -26.16
C GLU A 5 -22.16 -22.64 -25.56
N MET A 6 -20.94 -22.09 -25.44
CA MET A 6 -19.84 -22.68 -24.68
C MET A 6 -19.66 -21.85 -23.40
N ILE A 7 -19.76 -22.49 -22.26
CA ILE A 7 -19.47 -21.87 -20.97
C ILE A 7 -17.98 -22.04 -20.71
N VAL A 8 -17.26 -20.94 -20.53
CA VAL A 8 -15.85 -20.91 -20.18
C VAL A 8 -15.71 -20.26 -18.81
N ASP A 9 -15.02 -20.90 -17.91
CA ASP A 9 -14.74 -20.38 -16.58
C ASP A 9 -13.45 -19.55 -16.62
N PHE A 10 -13.58 -18.27 -16.29
CA PHE A 10 -12.50 -17.32 -16.23
C PHE A 10 -12.10 -16.93 -14.79
N SER A 11 -12.70 -17.59 -13.77
CA SER A 11 -12.54 -17.18 -12.36
C SER A 11 -11.08 -17.13 -11.89
N ASP A 12 -10.22 -17.99 -12.46
CA ASP A 12 -8.81 -18.11 -12.08
C ASP A 12 -7.85 -17.41 -13.07
N LYS A 13 -8.36 -16.63 -14.03
CA LYS A 13 -7.56 -16.16 -15.19
C LYS A 13 -7.54 -14.64 -15.35
N GLY A 14 -7.93 -13.90 -14.32
CA GLY A 14 -7.98 -12.44 -14.35
C GLY A 14 -9.10 -11.88 -15.25
N TYR A 15 -9.06 -10.59 -15.48
CA TYR A 15 -10.04 -9.90 -16.33
C TYR A 15 -9.73 -10.16 -17.80
N VAL A 16 -10.79 -10.36 -18.61
CA VAL A 16 -10.70 -10.42 -20.07
C VAL A 16 -10.70 -9.00 -20.61
N THR A 17 -9.58 -8.54 -21.14
CA THR A 17 -9.48 -7.22 -21.79
C THR A 17 -10.10 -7.24 -23.18
N GLY A 18 -9.84 -8.30 -23.96
CA GLY A 18 -10.41 -8.46 -25.27
C GLY A 18 -10.35 -9.90 -25.81
N ILE A 19 -11.06 -10.14 -26.90
CA ILE A 19 -11.12 -11.44 -27.57
C ILE A 19 -10.19 -11.43 -28.78
N LEU A 20 -9.32 -12.45 -28.91
CA LEU A 20 -8.49 -12.62 -30.07
C LEU A 20 -9.33 -12.99 -31.29
N GLN A 21 -9.29 -12.15 -32.32
CA GLN A 21 -9.87 -12.43 -33.59
C GLN A 21 -8.88 -13.19 -34.46
N SER A 22 -9.27 -14.38 -34.91
CA SER A 22 -8.47 -15.15 -35.88
C SER A 22 -9.12 -15.10 -37.27
N ASN A 23 -8.27 -15.24 -38.30
CA ASN A 23 -8.82 -15.46 -39.61
C ASN A 23 -9.33 -16.92 -39.71
N ALA A 24 -10.29 -17.18 -40.62
CA ALA A 24 -11.01 -18.45 -40.74
C ALA A 24 -10.12 -19.68 -41.08
N ALA A 25 -8.82 -19.54 -41.18
CA ALA A 25 -7.88 -20.61 -41.49
C ALA A 25 -7.14 -21.18 -40.28
N GLU A 26 -7.16 -20.48 -39.12
CA GLU A 26 -6.31 -20.85 -37.98
C GLU A 26 -7.07 -21.35 -36.76
N ASP A 27 -8.40 -21.28 -36.76
CA ASP A 27 -9.28 -21.83 -35.69
C ASP A 27 -8.84 -21.48 -34.23
N ILE A 28 -8.22 -20.28 -34.05
CA ILE A 28 -7.79 -19.81 -32.75
C ILE A 28 -8.93 -18.98 -32.17
N CYS A 29 -9.57 -19.52 -31.18
CA CYS A 29 -10.43 -18.78 -30.25
C CYS A 29 -9.59 -18.50 -29.02
N GLY A 30 -9.52 -17.26 -28.57
CA GLY A 30 -8.74 -16.88 -27.41
C GLY A 30 -9.11 -15.51 -26.88
N TYR A 31 -8.47 -15.13 -25.83
CA TYR A 31 -8.56 -13.79 -25.26
C TYR A 31 -7.18 -13.31 -24.83
N TYR A 32 -7.09 -12.05 -24.48
CA TYR A 32 -5.92 -11.44 -23.88
C TYR A 32 -6.34 -10.57 -22.68
N ASN A 33 -5.40 -10.38 -21.81
CA ASN A 33 -5.45 -9.42 -20.72
C ASN A 33 -4.09 -8.72 -20.57
N ASP A 34 -3.88 -8.01 -19.50
CA ASP A 34 -2.61 -7.35 -19.15
C ASP A 34 -1.45 -8.32 -18.88
N THR A 35 -1.74 -9.58 -18.51
CA THR A 35 -0.70 -10.56 -18.18
C THR A 35 -0.29 -11.42 -19.39
N GLY A 36 -1.15 -11.58 -20.41
CA GLY A 36 -0.80 -12.44 -21.53
C GLY A 36 -1.90 -12.75 -22.54
N ILE A 37 -1.60 -13.71 -23.41
CA ILE A 37 -2.49 -14.22 -24.45
C ILE A 37 -2.87 -15.66 -24.14
N TYR A 38 -4.17 -15.94 -24.16
CA TYR A 38 -4.73 -17.23 -23.80
C TYR A 38 -5.53 -17.83 -24.95
N ARG A 39 -5.43 -19.14 -25.11
CA ARG A 39 -6.22 -19.91 -26.08
C ARG A 39 -7.36 -20.63 -25.38
N ILE A 40 -8.54 -20.60 -25.98
CA ILE A 40 -9.71 -21.37 -25.55
C ILE A 40 -9.84 -22.59 -26.44
N GLY A 41 -9.78 -23.78 -25.84
CA GLY A 41 -10.00 -25.03 -26.53
C GLY A 41 -11.49 -25.26 -26.86
N THR A 42 -11.78 -26.16 -27.79
CA THR A 42 -13.17 -26.52 -28.17
C THR A 42 -13.93 -27.22 -27.04
N ASP A 43 -13.23 -27.66 -26.03
CA ASP A 43 -13.76 -28.26 -24.79
C ASP A 43 -13.89 -27.24 -23.65
N GLY A 44 -13.59 -25.96 -23.89
CA GLY A 44 -13.61 -24.88 -22.90
C GLY A 44 -12.33 -24.75 -22.08
N THR A 45 -11.31 -25.57 -22.32
CA THR A 45 -10.03 -25.44 -21.61
C THR A 45 -9.31 -24.16 -21.99
N ILE A 46 -8.74 -23.47 -21.00
CA ILE A 46 -7.92 -22.26 -21.18
C ILE A 46 -6.44 -22.66 -21.07
N THR A 47 -5.65 -22.27 -22.06
CA THR A 47 -4.20 -22.47 -22.06
C THR A 47 -3.47 -21.17 -22.36
N LEU A 48 -2.50 -20.81 -21.53
CA LEU A 48 -1.60 -19.69 -21.75
C LEU A 48 -0.78 -19.94 -23.02
N GLN A 49 -0.76 -18.98 -23.93
CA GLN A 49 0.00 -19.04 -25.19
C GLN A 49 1.22 -18.15 -25.17
N LEU A 50 1.11 -17.01 -24.51
CA LEU A 50 2.18 -16.04 -24.36
C LEU A 50 1.99 -15.33 -23.03
N ASP A 51 2.96 -15.46 -22.17
CA ASP A 51 3.09 -14.70 -20.94
C ASP A 51 3.90 -13.45 -21.25
N PHE A 52 3.36 -12.28 -20.96
CA PHE A 52 4.04 -11.02 -21.27
C PHE A 52 5.23 -10.79 -20.35
N CYS A 53 5.08 -11.06 -19.06
CA CYS A 53 6.15 -10.90 -18.09
C CYS A 53 7.30 -11.87 -18.36
N ALA A 54 7.02 -13.19 -18.45
CA ALA A 54 8.02 -14.21 -18.73
C ALA A 54 8.68 -14.06 -20.12
N SER A 55 8.03 -13.35 -21.04
CA SER A 55 8.55 -13.10 -22.39
C SER A 55 9.21 -11.72 -22.54
N ASN A 56 9.34 -10.96 -21.45
CA ASN A 56 9.84 -9.57 -21.44
C ASN A 56 9.10 -8.66 -22.44
N ILE A 57 7.78 -8.79 -22.48
CA ILE A 57 6.94 -7.96 -23.34
C ILE A 57 6.27 -6.92 -22.43
N VAL A 58 6.66 -5.66 -22.58
CA VAL A 58 5.95 -4.51 -22.02
C VAL A 58 5.10 -3.89 -23.11
N LEU A 59 3.81 -3.83 -22.87
CA LEU A 59 2.89 -3.08 -23.68
C LEU A 59 2.57 -1.80 -22.88
N SER A 60 3.42 -0.79 -23.05
CA SER A 60 3.38 0.47 -22.27
C SER A 60 2.14 1.32 -22.50
N ASP A 61 1.39 1.00 -23.55
CA ASP A 61 0.19 1.75 -23.92
C ASP A 61 -1.04 0.85 -23.74
N TYR A 62 -2.22 1.48 -23.60
CA TYR A 62 -3.47 0.75 -23.54
C TYR A 62 -3.67 -0.15 -24.77
N ILE A 63 -3.93 -1.43 -24.55
CA ILE A 63 -4.20 -2.39 -25.63
C ILE A 63 -5.63 -2.16 -26.13
N ASP A 64 -5.77 -1.51 -27.29
CA ASP A 64 -7.07 -1.27 -27.92
C ASP A 64 -7.62 -2.54 -28.57
N ASP A 65 -6.77 -3.32 -29.26
CA ASP A 65 -7.15 -4.59 -29.87
C ASP A 65 -5.95 -5.50 -30.08
N MET A 66 -6.18 -6.81 -30.11
CA MET A 66 -5.19 -7.82 -30.47
C MET A 66 -5.68 -8.76 -31.56
N GLY A 67 -4.76 -9.16 -32.42
CA GLY A 67 -5.04 -10.09 -33.47
C GLY A 67 -3.93 -11.13 -33.68
N CYS A 68 -4.28 -12.27 -34.27
CA CYS A 68 -3.35 -13.29 -34.66
C CYS A 68 -3.44 -13.54 -36.20
N SER A 69 -2.31 -13.60 -36.88
CA SER A 69 -2.25 -13.94 -38.28
C SER A 69 -1.01 -14.80 -38.58
N ASN A 70 -1.23 -16.01 -39.12
CA ASN A 70 -0.19 -17.00 -39.39
C ASN A 70 0.70 -17.29 -38.17
N GLY A 71 0.12 -17.42 -36.97
CA GLY A 71 0.84 -17.68 -35.71
C GLY A 71 1.59 -16.48 -35.16
N THR A 72 1.47 -15.30 -35.77
CA THR A 72 2.09 -14.07 -35.30
C THR A 72 1.03 -13.20 -34.65
N PHE A 73 1.30 -12.71 -33.43
CA PHE A 73 0.44 -11.80 -32.72
C PHE A 73 0.76 -10.35 -33.07
N TYR A 74 -0.27 -9.53 -33.08
CA TYR A 74 -0.21 -8.09 -33.30
C TYR A 74 -1.05 -7.41 -32.23
N ALA A 75 -0.50 -6.38 -31.57
CA ALA A 75 -1.22 -5.54 -30.63
C ALA A 75 -1.40 -4.14 -31.23
N LEU A 76 -2.61 -3.60 -31.16
CA LEU A 76 -2.90 -2.22 -31.42
C LEU A 76 -2.87 -1.47 -30.08
N LEU A 77 -1.85 -0.66 -29.88
CA LEU A 77 -1.66 0.13 -28.68
C LEU A 77 -2.14 1.56 -28.92
N GLN A 78 -2.74 2.18 -27.93
CA GLN A 78 -3.25 3.54 -27.99
C GLN A 78 -2.75 4.36 -26.80
N ASN A 79 -2.24 5.54 -27.11
CA ASN A 79 -1.87 6.58 -26.15
C ASN A 79 -2.36 7.96 -26.62
N ASP A 80 -2.08 9.01 -25.84
CA ASP A 80 -2.49 10.39 -26.16
C ASP A 80 -1.89 10.92 -27.47
N SER A 81 -0.84 10.31 -27.99
CA SER A 81 -0.16 10.69 -29.24
C SER A 81 -0.71 9.97 -30.47
N GLY A 82 -1.53 8.91 -30.28
CA GLY A 82 -2.16 8.15 -31.36
C GLY A 82 -2.10 6.64 -31.14
N SER A 83 -2.28 5.90 -32.23
CA SER A 83 -2.31 4.42 -32.21
C SER A 83 -1.06 3.83 -32.88
N THR A 84 -0.46 2.84 -32.25
CA THR A 84 0.71 2.12 -32.75
C THR A 84 0.37 0.63 -32.93
N LEU A 85 0.72 0.06 -34.09
CA LEU A 85 0.60 -1.38 -34.34
C LEU A 85 1.93 -2.06 -34.03
N VAL A 86 1.96 -2.86 -33.01
CA VAL A 86 3.12 -3.65 -32.58
C VAL A 86 2.98 -5.08 -33.10
N LYS A 87 4.08 -5.64 -33.60
CA LYS A 87 4.17 -7.04 -34.01
C LYS A 87 5.03 -7.79 -32.98
N LEU A 88 4.45 -8.81 -32.35
CA LEU A 88 5.17 -9.72 -31.47
C LEU A 88 5.86 -10.80 -32.30
N ASN A 89 7.17 -10.88 -32.22
CA ASN A 89 7.97 -11.86 -32.95
C ASN A 89 8.60 -12.83 -31.96
N GLU A 90 8.63 -14.14 -32.33
CA GLU A 90 9.52 -15.07 -31.66
C GLU A 90 10.98 -14.62 -31.86
N SER A 91 11.74 -14.62 -30.77
CA SER A 91 13.17 -14.34 -30.81
C SER A 91 13.94 -15.61 -30.54
N ASP A 92 14.85 -15.97 -31.46
CA ASP A 92 15.81 -17.09 -31.28
C ASP A 92 17.02 -16.68 -30.42
N ALA A 93 17.06 -15.43 -29.93
CA ALA A 93 18.14 -14.94 -29.11
C ALA A 93 17.90 -15.41 -27.64
N VAL A 94 18.43 -16.60 -27.35
CA VAL A 94 18.56 -17.03 -25.94
C VAL A 94 19.73 -16.25 -25.36
N VAL A 95 19.41 -15.21 -24.58
CA VAL A 95 20.38 -14.61 -23.66
C VAL A 95 20.44 -15.57 -22.47
N GLU A 96 21.61 -16.14 -22.16
CA GLU A 96 21.79 -16.89 -20.92
C GLU A 96 21.75 -15.89 -19.75
N THR A 97 20.55 -15.62 -19.26
CA THR A 97 20.32 -14.83 -18.05
C THR A 97 20.26 -15.76 -16.84
N LYS A 98 20.74 -15.29 -15.70
CA LYS A 98 20.53 -15.97 -14.43
C LYS A 98 19.18 -15.50 -13.88
N THR A 99 18.30 -16.43 -13.56
CA THR A 99 17.01 -16.14 -12.96
C THR A 99 17.17 -15.87 -11.47
N LEU A 100 16.54 -14.79 -11.01
CA LEU A 100 16.31 -14.46 -9.59
C LEU A 100 14.82 -14.58 -9.31
N THR A 101 14.47 -15.08 -8.15
CA THR A 101 13.09 -15.29 -7.74
C THR A 101 12.63 -14.17 -6.82
N LEU A 102 11.53 -13.49 -7.18
CA LEU A 102 10.82 -12.54 -6.35
C LEU A 102 9.59 -13.21 -5.73
N ALA A 103 9.66 -13.50 -4.44
CA ALA A 103 8.49 -14.01 -3.69
C ALA A 103 7.53 -12.87 -3.33
N THR A 104 6.23 -13.09 -3.52
CA THR A 104 5.19 -12.12 -3.16
C THR A 104 3.89 -12.82 -2.77
N PHE A 105 3.03 -12.11 -2.04
CA PHE A 105 1.64 -12.48 -1.75
C PHE A 105 0.63 -11.61 -2.50
N VAL A 106 1.13 -10.62 -3.25
CA VAL A 106 0.33 -9.69 -4.04
C VAL A 106 0.94 -9.62 -5.42
N THR A 107 0.22 -10.12 -6.40
CA THR A 107 0.57 -9.99 -7.82
C THR A 107 -0.46 -9.09 -8.48
N ASP A 108 -0.01 -7.98 -8.99
CA ASP A 108 -0.83 -7.04 -9.76
C ASP A 108 -0.05 -6.51 -10.97
N SER A 109 -0.75 -5.84 -11.86
CA SER A 109 -0.17 -5.30 -13.10
C SER A 109 1.00 -4.34 -12.88
N ARG A 110 1.09 -3.68 -11.73
CA ARG A 110 2.19 -2.76 -11.39
C ARG A 110 3.45 -3.52 -11.02
N LEU A 111 3.34 -4.56 -10.19
CA LEU A 111 4.47 -5.42 -9.86
C LEU A 111 4.98 -6.14 -11.11
N GLU A 112 4.06 -6.66 -11.93
CA GLU A 112 4.40 -7.27 -13.21
C GLU A 112 5.12 -6.29 -14.14
N LYS A 113 4.67 -5.02 -14.17
CA LYS A 113 5.34 -3.98 -14.94
C LYS A 113 6.74 -3.68 -14.41
N MET A 114 6.93 -3.50 -13.10
CA MET A 114 8.25 -3.30 -12.48
C MET A 114 9.22 -4.41 -12.89
N VAL A 115 8.78 -5.66 -12.77
CA VAL A 115 9.58 -6.83 -13.14
C VAL A 115 9.87 -6.86 -14.65
N SER A 116 8.87 -6.56 -15.45
CA SER A 116 9.01 -6.57 -16.92
C SER A 116 9.95 -5.46 -17.41
N ASP A 117 9.85 -4.25 -16.86
CA ASP A 117 10.73 -3.12 -17.19
C ASP A 117 12.20 -3.45 -16.84
N TYR A 118 12.43 -4.03 -15.66
CA TYR A 118 13.76 -4.49 -15.25
C TYR A 118 14.28 -5.54 -16.24
N ASN A 119 13.50 -6.58 -16.52
CA ASN A 119 13.88 -7.69 -17.38
C ASN A 119 14.22 -7.25 -18.81
N GLN A 120 13.58 -6.18 -19.32
CA GLN A 120 13.91 -5.60 -20.63
C GLN A 120 15.26 -4.88 -20.65
N GLY A 121 15.61 -4.20 -19.56
CA GLY A 121 16.87 -3.47 -19.43
C GLY A 121 18.05 -4.34 -19.00
N ALA A 122 17.79 -5.45 -18.34
CA ALA A 122 18.82 -6.29 -17.73
C ALA A 122 19.47 -7.26 -18.73
N GLU A 123 20.81 -7.18 -18.86
CA GLU A 123 21.56 -8.06 -19.77
C GLU A 123 21.90 -9.43 -19.16
N LYS A 124 21.93 -9.55 -17.83
CA LYS A 124 22.48 -10.71 -17.11
C LYS A 124 21.48 -11.44 -16.25
N TYR A 125 20.50 -10.74 -15.76
CA TYR A 125 19.55 -11.26 -14.78
C TYR A 125 18.14 -11.17 -15.32
N HIS A 126 17.30 -12.08 -14.85
CA HIS A 126 15.88 -12.13 -15.14
C HIS A 126 15.14 -12.38 -13.86
N ILE A 127 14.15 -11.57 -13.54
CA ILE A 127 13.32 -11.74 -12.35
C ILE A 127 12.10 -12.59 -12.73
N GLU A 128 11.83 -13.64 -11.98
CA GLU A 128 10.59 -14.41 -12.03
C GLU A 128 9.79 -14.20 -10.74
N ILE A 129 8.51 -13.90 -10.89
CA ILE A 129 7.58 -13.74 -9.77
C ILE A 129 7.17 -15.13 -9.29
N ALA A 130 7.33 -15.39 -8.00
CA ALA A 130 6.76 -16.52 -7.30
C ALA A 130 5.61 -16.04 -6.41
N ASP A 131 4.39 -16.30 -6.86
CA ASP A 131 3.17 -15.89 -6.13
C ASP A 131 2.83 -16.93 -5.06
N TYR A 132 3.09 -16.59 -3.80
CA TYR A 132 2.78 -17.45 -2.67
C TYR A 132 1.30 -17.41 -2.27
N SER A 133 0.52 -16.45 -2.80
CA SER A 133 -0.93 -16.43 -2.60
C SER A 133 -1.65 -17.62 -3.27
N GLU A 134 -1.05 -18.21 -4.30
CA GLU A 134 -1.57 -19.42 -4.95
C GLU A 134 -1.68 -20.63 -4.00
N TYR A 135 -0.84 -20.69 -2.95
CA TYR A 135 -0.91 -21.73 -1.94
C TYR A 135 -2.06 -21.55 -0.95
N ASN A 136 -2.66 -20.36 -0.88
CA ASN A 136 -3.75 -20.05 0.05
C ASN A 136 -5.08 -20.74 -0.28
N ILE A 137 -5.19 -21.36 -1.45
CA ILE A 137 -6.39 -22.06 -1.89
C ILE A 137 -6.26 -23.55 -1.56
N SER A 138 -7.11 -24.07 -0.68
CA SER A 138 -7.19 -25.49 -0.32
C SER A 138 -8.64 -25.95 -0.32
N ASP A 139 -8.96 -26.96 -1.14
CA ASP A 139 -10.27 -27.65 -1.16
C ASP A 139 -11.50 -26.70 -1.16
N ASP A 140 -11.45 -25.61 -1.93
CA ASP A 140 -12.45 -24.53 -2.02
C ASP A 140 -12.54 -23.61 -0.78
N GLU A 141 -11.61 -23.70 0.16
CA GLU A 141 -11.45 -22.74 1.27
C GLU A 141 -10.19 -21.90 1.08
N TYR A 142 -10.30 -20.60 1.37
CA TYR A 142 -9.18 -19.67 1.32
C TYR A 142 -8.54 -19.53 2.71
N ASP A 143 -7.26 -19.90 2.84
CA ASP A 143 -6.50 -19.82 4.07
C ASP A 143 -5.18 -19.09 3.85
N TRP A 144 -5.09 -17.86 4.32
CA TRP A 144 -3.91 -17.01 4.19
C TRP A 144 -2.63 -17.58 4.81
N SER A 145 -2.75 -18.52 5.74
CA SER A 145 -1.59 -19.08 6.43
C SER A 145 -0.80 -20.05 5.57
N LEU A 146 -1.40 -20.67 4.56
CA LEU A 146 -0.76 -21.73 3.78
C LEU A 146 0.39 -21.19 2.91
N GLY A 147 0.20 -20.02 2.29
CA GLY A 147 1.27 -19.36 1.53
C GLY A 147 2.44 -18.96 2.43
N LEU A 148 2.15 -18.45 3.63
CA LEU A 148 3.19 -18.10 4.61
C LEU A 148 3.93 -19.35 5.12
N GLU A 149 3.24 -20.46 5.37
CA GLU A 149 3.86 -21.73 5.72
C GLU A 149 4.80 -22.22 4.60
N GLN A 150 4.38 -22.10 3.33
CA GLN A 150 5.22 -22.46 2.19
C GLN A 150 6.46 -21.56 2.10
N LEU A 151 6.32 -20.22 2.24
CA LEU A 151 7.46 -19.32 2.28
C LEU A 151 8.43 -19.66 3.39
N ASN A 152 7.93 -19.99 4.60
CA ASN A 152 8.76 -20.41 5.73
C ASN A 152 9.53 -21.70 5.43
N MET A 153 8.92 -22.67 4.72
CA MET A 153 9.60 -23.89 4.31
C MET A 153 10.72 -23.58 3.30
N ASP A 154 10.46 -22.71 2.33
CA ASP A 154 11.44 -22.34 1.31
C ASP A 154 12.59 -21.53 1.91
N MET A 155 12.29 -20.59 2.82
CA MET A 155 13.31 -19.84 3.58
C MET A 155 14.24 -20.73 4.43
N ALA A 156 13.74 -21.88 4.90
CA ALA A 156 14.52 -22.85 5.66
C ALA A 156 15.23 -23.90 4.78
N SER A 157 15.06 -23.86 3.47
CA SER A 157 15.58 -24.85 2.51
C SER A 157 16.70 -24.25 1.61
N GLU A 158 17.02 -24.95 0.51
CA GLU A 158 17.89 -24.44 -0.55
C GLU A 158 17.12 -23.61 -1.61
N ASN A 159 15.80 -23.53 -1.48
CA ASN A 159 14.92 -22.82 -2.43
C ASN A 159 14.56 -21.41 -1.94
N VAL A 160 15.47 -20.76 -1.24
CA VAL A 160 15.26 -19.40 -0.74
C VAL A 160 15.05 -18.43 -1.91
N PRO A 161 13.98 -17.64 -1.92
CA PRO A 161 13.85 -16.56 -2.89
C PRO A 161 15.01 -15.58 -2.83
N ASP A 162 15.34 -14.93 -3.94
CA ASP A 162 16.42 -13.94 -3.96
C ASP A 162 15.94 -12.56 -3.47
N ILE A 163 14.66 -12.27 -3.66
CA ILE A 163 13.99 -11.04 -3.23
C ILE A 163 12.64 -11.44 -2.63
N ILE A 164 12.21 -10.74 -1.61
CA ILE A 164 10.89 -10.94 -1.00
C ILE A 164 10.15 -9.59 -0.94
N ASN A 165 8.94 -9.56 -1.48
CA ASN A 165 7.99 -8.51 -1.14
C ASN A 165 7.41 -8.83 0.24
N VAL A 166 7.81 -8.05 1.24
CA VAL A 166 7.50 -8.31 2.65
C VAL A 166 6.15 -7.71 3.08
N TYR A 167 5.34 -7.25 2.16
CA TYR A 167 3.99 -6.81 2.46
C TYR A 167 3.14 -7.99 2.98
N ASN A 168 2.43 -7.77 4.07
CA ASN A 168 1.61 -8.78 4.78
C ASN A 168 2.40 -9.93 5.44
N ILE A 169 3.70 -9.78 5.70
CA ILE A 169 4.44 -10.71 6.56
C ILE A 169 4.87 -10.03 7.86
N ASP A 170 5.06 -10.84 8.91
CA ASP A 170 5.58 -10.35 10.19
C ASP A 170 7.06 -10.02 10.08
N LEU A 171 7.29 -8.81 9.60
CA LEU A 171 8.59 -8.28 9.24
C LEU A 171 9.58 -8.28 10.39
N TYR A 172 9.13 -7.92 11.61
CA TYR A 172 10.02 -7.84 12.77
C TYR A 172 10.48 -9.22 13.25
N THR A 173 9.61 -10.21 13.18
CA THR A 173 9.99 -11.60 13.49
C THR A 173 11.06 -12.08 12.54
N TYR A 174 10.89 -11.88 11.22
CA TYR A 174 11.92 -12.30 10.25
C TYR A 174 13.24 -11.53 10.43
N ALA A 175 13.18 -10.22 10.64
CA ALA A 175 14.35 -9.40 10.88
C ALA A 175 15.07 -9.81 12.18
N SER A 176 14.33 -10.09 13.27
CA SER A 176 14.88 -10.51 14.57
C SER A 176 15.63 -11.84 14.48
N GLN A 177 15.18 -12.75 13.61
CA GLN A 177 15.78 -14.04 13.34
C GLN A 177 16.94 -13.96 12.34
N GLY A 178 17.22 -12.77 11.79
CA GLY A 178 18.33 -12.56 10.86
C GLY A 178 18.08 -13.09 9.45
N TYR A 179 16.82 -13.17 9.04
CA TYR A 179 16.46 -13.63 7.69
C TYR A 179 16.74 -12.60 6.61
N PHE A 180 16.88 -11.31 6.93
CA PHE A 180 17.09 -10.24 5.96
C PHE A 180 18.45 -9.57 6.13
N LEU A 181 19.00 -9.07 5.02
CA LEU A 181 20.19 -8.22 5.00
C LEU A 181 19.85 -6.80 5.43
N ASP A 182 20.82 -6.13 6.05
CA ASP A 182 20.74 -4.68 6.30
C ASP A 182 21.04 -3.92 5.01
N LEU A 183 20.02 -3.27 4.45
CA LEU A 183 20.13 -2.52 3.19
C LEU A 183 21.04 -1.28 3.31
N TYR A 184 21.36 -0.82 4.52
CA TYR A 184 22.37 0.23 4.70
C TYR A 184 23.77 -0.21 4.25
N GLU A 185 24.06 -1.51 4.26
CA GLU A 185 25.32 -2.03 3.71
C GLU A 185 25.37 -1.84 2.17
N MET A 186 24.22 -2.03 1.50
CA MET A 186 24.09 -1.81 0.05
C MET A 186 24.19 -0.32 -0.29
N MET A 187 23.43 0.53 0.41
CA MET A 187 23.47 1.98 0.26
C MET A 187 24.87 2.56 0.52
N GLY A 188 25.66 1.94 1.39
CA GLY A 188 27.04 2.38 1.69
C GLY A 188 28.02 2.21 0.52
N ASN A 189 27.69 1.36 -0.45
CA ASN A 189 28.49 1.07 -1.63
C ASN A 189 27.89 1.63 -2.94
N ASP A 190 26.69 2.20 -2.87
CA ASP A 190 25.97 2.73 -4.02
C ASP A 190 26.31 4.23 -4.23
N GLU A 191 26.59 4.61 -5.48
CA GLU A 191 26.93 5.99 -5.83
C GLU A 191 25.69 6.88 -6.07
N ILE A 192 24.54 6.27 -6.36
CA ILE A 192 23.28 6.94 -6.67
C ILE A 192 22.33 6.84 -5.48
N TYR A 193 22.12 5.62 -4.98
CA TYR A 193 21.15 5.30 -3.92
C TYR A 193 21.84 5.18 -2.56
N PHE A 194 22.64 6.20 -2.20
CA PHE A 194 23.23 6.29 -0.86
C PHE A 194 22.25 6.88 0.16
N LYS A 195 22.49 6.65 1.44
CA LYS A 195 21.56 7.03 2.53
C LYS A 195 20.98 8.45 2.42
N ASN A 196 21.78 9.44 2.02
CA ASN A 196 21.31 10.82 1.93
C ASN A 196 20.54 11.14 0.62
N ALA A 197 20.37 10.18 -0.29
CA ALA A 197 19.51 10.35 -1.45
C ALA A 197 18.02 10.17 -1.11
N PHE A 198 17.73 9.58 0.04
CA PHE A 198 16.39 9.28 0.50
C PHE A 198 15.86 10.31 1.49
N LEU A 199 14.54 10.39 1.62
CA LEU A 199 13.88 11.10 2.71
C LEU A 199 14.37 10.54 4.05
N SER A 200 15.04 11.38 4.84
CA SER A 200 15.64 10.96 6.11
C SER A 200 14.60 10.51 7.14
N GLY A 201 13.42 11.12 7.10
CA GLY A 201 12.28 10.72 7.92
C GLY A 201 11.80 9.31 7.59
N TYR A 202 11.64 9.00 6.29
CA TYR A 202 11.25 7.66 5.82
C TYR A 202 12.24 6.58 6.27
N LEU A 203 13.54 6.81 6.08
CA LEU A 203 14.54 5.84 6.54
C LEU A 203 14.48 5.64 8.06
N THR A 204 14.37 6.75 8.82
CA THR A 204 14.29 6.68 10.29
C THR A 204 13.04 5.95 10.77
N ALA A 205 11.91 6.16 10.10
CA ALA A 205 10.65 5.50 10.43
C ALA A 205 10.69 3.98 10.21
N ASN A 206 11.43 3.53 9.19
CA ASN A 206 11.56 2.12 8.82
C ASN A 206 12.81 1.43 9.41
N GLU A 207 13.63 2.18 10.17
CA GLU A 207 14.82 1.64 10.83
C GLU A 207 14.45 0.82 12.07
N TRP A 208 14.89 -0.43 12.12
CA TRP A 208 14.74 -1.28 13.29
C TRP A 208 16.10 -1.71 13.83
N ASN A 209 16.35 -1.42 15.12
CA ASN A 209 17.65 -1.68 15.80
C ASN A 209 18.87 -1.10 15.06
N GLY A 210 18.70 0.00 14.33
CA GLY A 210 19.77 0.67 13.60
C GLY A 210 20.04 0.11 12.20
N ALA A 211 19.21 -0.81 11.70
CA ALA A 211 19.29 -1.42 10.39
C ALA A 211 18.02 -1.16 9.57
N LEU A 212 18.12 -1.20 8.25
CA LEU A 212 17.01 -1.10 7.30
C LEU A 212 16.85 -2.42 6.57
N TYR A 213 15.74 -3.11 6.75
CA TYR A 213 15.55 -4.46 6.21
C TYR A 213 14.71 -4.51 4.93
N TRP A 214 13.96 -3.45 4.63
CA TRP A 214 13.15 -3.33 3.42
C TRP A 214 13.17 -1.93 2.87
N LEU A 215 12.82 -1.80 1.60
CA LEU A 215 12.70 -0.54 0.90
C LEU A 215 11.48 -0.57 0.00
N SER A 216 10.70 0.50 0.01
CA SER A 216 9.58 0.71 -0.91
C SER A 216 9.91 1.86 -1.87
N PRO A 217 9.52 1.79 -3.15
CA PRO A 217 9.73 2.89 -4.10
C PRO A 217 8.94 4.15 -3.73
N ILE A 218 7.79 3.96 -3.11
CA ILE A 218 6.86 5.02 -2.72
C ILE A 218 6.39 4.82 -1.28
N CYS A 219 5.95 5.90 -0.65
CA CYS A 219 5.32 5.88 0.67
C CYS A 219 4.05 6.73 0.67
N GLN A 220 3.20 6.52 1.66
CA GLN A 220 2.11 7.43 1.99
C GLN A 220 2.33 7.96 3.42
N VAL A 221 1.61 9.01 3.77
CA VAL A 221 1.64 9.57 5.13
C VAL A 221 0.24 9.59 5.69
N GLU A 222 0.07 9.04 6.88
CA GLU A 222 -1.19 9.05 7.61
C GLU A 222 -1.09 9.97 8.81
N THR A 223 -2.05 10.87 8.96
CA THR A 223 -2.06 11.88 10.02
C THR A 223 -3.48 12.25 10.41
N LEU A 224 -3.64 12.95 11.55
CA LEU A 224 -4.86 13.67 11.88
C LEU A 224 -4.70 15.15 11.52
N VAL A 225 -5.74 15.67 10.90
CA VAL A 225 -5.92 17.10 10.66
C VAL A 225 -6.92 17.63 11.69
N ALA A 226 -6.58 18.73 12.35
CA ALA A 226 -7.45 19.37 13.30
C ALA A 226 -7.76 20.83 12.92
N ASN A 227 -8.96 21.29 13.28
CA ASN A 227 -9.28 22.71 13.20
C ASN A 227 -8.40 23.50 14.20
N ALA A 228 -7.49 24.33 13.69
CA ALA A 228 -6.50 25.04 14.47
C ALA A 228 -7.11 26.03 15.49
N ASP A 229 -8.27 26.62 15.17
CA ASP A 229 -8.98 27.52 16.10
C ASP A 229 -9.52 26.77 17.31
N LEU A 230 -9.93 25.50 17.12
CA LEU A 230 -10.46 24.66 18.21
C LEU A 230 -9.36 24.04 19.08
N THR A 231 -8.18 23.78 18.48
CA THR A 231 -7.02 23.24 19.21
C THR A 231 -6.12 24.31 19.81
N GLY A 232 -6.42 25.59 19.57
CA GLY A 232 -5.56 26.71 19.97
C GLY A 232 -4.22 26.76 19.25
N GLY A 233 -4.14 26.15 18.07
CA GLY A 233 -2.94 26.15 17.23
C GLY A 233 -1.88 25.13 17.68
N LEU A 234 -2.26 24.06 18.37
CA LEU A 234 -1.34 22.97 18.71
C LEU A 234 -0.85 22.28 17.43
N GLU A 235 0.42 21.91 17.40
CA GLU A 235 1.06 21.14 16.31
C GLU A 235 1.22 19.64 16.68
N SER A 236 0.96 19.30 17.93
CA SER A 236 0.95 17.93 18.47
C SER A 236 0.22 17.93 19.80
N TRP A 237 -0.11 16.76 20.30
CA TRP A 237 -0.77 16.56 21.59
C TRP A 237 -0.42 15.23 22.24
N ASP A 238 -0.51 15.19 23.56
CA ASP A 238 -0.56 13.93 24.29
C ASP A 238 -2.00 13.42 24.47
N LEU A 239 -2.15 12.20 25.00
CA LEU A 239 -3.46 11.58 25.22
C LEU A 239 -4.37 12.42 26.13
N SER A 240 -3.83 13.15 27.11
CA SER A 240 -4.62 13.98 28.01
C SER A 240 -5.14 15.24 27.32
N GLN A 241 -4.29 15.92 26.55
CA GLN A 241 -4.66 17.08 25.76
C GLN A 241 -5.70 16.73 24.69
N PHE A 242 -5.50 15.60 23.99
CA PHE A 242 -6.47 15.07 23.03
C PHE A 242 -7.84 14.89 23.69
N PHE A 243 -7.89 14.20 24.82
CA PHE A 243 -9.13 13.94 25.56
C PHE A 243 -9.84 15.22 26.01
N GLU A 244 -9.11 16.15 26.63
CA GLU A 244 -9.65 17.42 27.12
C GLU A 244 -10.23 18.30 26.00
N ILE A 245 -9.54 18.37 24.87
CA ILE A 245 -9.99 19.14 23.70
C ILE A 245 -11.24 18.50 23.10
N CYS A 246 -11.24 17.17 22.94
CA CYS A 246 -12.40 16.44 22.43
C CYS A 246 -13.64 16.65 23.32
N GLN A 247 -13.51 16.56 24.65
CA GLN A 247 -14.61 16.84 25.57
C GLN A 247 -15.13 18.28 25.41
N THR A 248 -14.23 19.26 25.40
CA THR A 248 -14.60 20.68 25.30
C THR A 248 -15.34 20.98 23.99
N CYS A 249 -14.89 20.41 22.88
CA CYS A 249 -15.53 20.56 21.56
C CYS A 249 -16.93 19.92 21.55
N ASN A 250 -17.06 18.68 22.03
CA ASN A 250 -18.33 17.97 22.05
C ASN A 250 -19.37 18.71 22.95
N GLU A 251 -18.97 19.19 24.13
CA GLU A 251 -19.82 20.01 25.01
C GLU A 251 -20.27 21.31 24.35
N SER A 252 -19.49 21.82 23.41
CA SER A 252 -19.81 23.01 22.60
C SER A 252 -20.65 22.70 21.37
N GLY A 253 -21.01 21.43 21.13
CA GLY A 253 -21.81 20.99 20.01
C GLY A 253 -21.00 20.83 18.72
N ILE A 254 -19.67 20.76 18.79
CA ILE A 254 -18.77 20.47 17.66
C ILE A 254 -18.63 18.95 17.52
N GLN A 255 -18.78 18.43 16.31
CA GLN A 255 -18.50 17.03 16.02
C GLN A 255 -17.01 16.74 16.25
N VAL A 256 -16.68 15.74 17.05
CA VAL A 256 -15.29 15.42 17.38
C VAL A 256 -14.71 14.44 16.36
N VAL A 257 -15.38 13.30 16.18
CA VAL A 257 -15.00 12.20 15.30
C VAL A 257 -16.21 11.74 14.48
N GLN A 258 -15.96 10.98 13.43
CA GLN A 258 -17.02 10.42 12.59
C GLN A 258 -17.78 9.30 13.31
N SER A 259 -17.05 8.37 13.89
CA SER A 259 -17.58 7.25 14.66
C SER A 259 -16.99 7.25 16.07
N PRO A 260 -17.74 6.79 17.10
CA PRO A 260 -17.19 6.58 18.44
C PRO A 260 -15.90 5.75 18.46
N SER A 261 -15.79 4.76 17.58
CA SER A 261 -14.59 3.94 17.47
C SER A 261 -13.34 4.72 17.05
N ASN A 262 -13.48 5.76 16.23
CA ASN A 262 -12.35 6.59 15.85
C ASN A 262 -11.66 7.25 17.06
N MET A 263 -12.42 7.54 18.12
CA MET A 263 -11.88 8.18 19.31
C MET A 263 -10.76 7.37 19.96
N PHE A 264 -10.94 6.06 20.09
CA PHE A 264 -9.93 5.20 20.69
C PHE A 264 -8.95 4.63 19.67
N ILE A 265 -9.36 4.42 18.40
CA ILE A 265 -8.43 4.02 17.31
C ILE A 265 -7.37 5.11 17.10
N TYR A 266 -7.74 6.40 17.19
CA TYR A 266 -6.75 7.47 17.12
C TYR A 266 -5.83 7.51 18.34
N ALA A 267 -6.33 7.10 19.51
CA ALA A 267 -5.57 7.12 20.75
C ALA A 267 -4.67 5.87 20.94
N ASP A 268 -4.95 4.76 20.27
CA ASP A 268 -4.22 3.51 20.47
C ASP A 268 -2.94 3.39 19.63
N ARG A 269 -2.78 4.22 18.59
CA ARG A 269 -1.64 4.18 17.66
C ARG A 269 -0.27 4.17 18.34
N ASP A 270 -0.07 4.99 19.37
CA ASP A 270 1.18 5.04 20.16
C ASP A 270 1.18 4.10 21.37
N LEU A 271 0.11 3.32 21.57
CA LEU A 271 0.05 2.30 22.63
C LEU A 271 0.65 0.96 22.22
N LEU A 272 1.01 0.82 20.95
CA LEU A 272 1.68 -0.34 20.40
C LEU A 272 3.16 -0.03 20.19
N ASP A 273 4.01 -0.98 20.52
CA ASP A 273 5.44 -0.96 20.22
C ASP A 273 5.81 -2.35 19.69
N CYS A 274 5.58 -2.53 18.39
CA CYS A 274 5.86 -3.80 17.71
C CYS A 274 7.35 -4.11 17.73
N SER A 275 8.23 -3.11 17.70
CA SER A 275 9.67 -3.31 17.76
C SER A 275 10.15 -3.88 19.11
N ALA A 276 9.45 -3.57 20.20
CA ALA A 276 9.72 -4.07 21.54
C ALA A 276 8.77 -5.21 21.97
N ASN A 277 7.84 -5.62 21.10
CA ASN A 277 6.79 -6.63 21.38
C ASN A 277 5.99 -6.29 22.66
N THR A 278 5.64 -5.00 22.83
CA THR A 278 4.93 -4.50 23.98
C THR A 278 3.73 -3.63 23.60
N CYS A 279 2.76 -3.56 24.49
CA CYS A 279 1.64 -2.64 24.38
C CYS A 279 1.37 -1.96 25.73
N TYR A 280 0.64 -0.85 25.70
CA TYR A 280 0.43 0.06 26.83
C TYR A 280 -1.05 0.43 27.02
N PHE A 281 -1.97 -0.49 26.74
CA PHE A 281 -3.42 -0.25 26.88
C PHE A 281 -3.86 0.01 28.33
N ASN A 282 -3.18 -0.60 29.31
CA ASN A 282 -3.51 -0.43 30.71
C ASN A 282 -2.96 0.90 31.24
N ASN A 283 -3.59 2.02 30.82
CA ASN A 283 -3.33 3.36 31.31
C ASN A 283 -4.63 4.15 31.55
N GLU A 284 -4.62 5.07 32.48
CA GLU A 284 -5.82 5.82 32.92
C GLU A 284 -6.37 6.74 31.84
N GLN A 285 -5.52 7.27 30.96
CA GLN A 285 -5.93 8.16 29.86
C GLN A 285 -6.70 7.38 28.81
N PHE A 286 -6.20 6.23 28.38
CA PHE A 286 -6.87 5.39 27.39
C PHE A 286 -8.20 4.84 27.93
N LEU A 287 -8.23 4.43 29.20
CA LEU A 287 -9.47 4.03 29.88
C LEU A 287 -10.53 5.15 29.82
N SER A 288 -10.14 6.39 30.14
CA SER A 288 -11.04 7.54 30.09
C SER A 288 -11.53 7.85 28.68
N ILE A 289 -10.66 7.68 27.67
CA ILE A 289 -11.00 7.83 26.23
C ILE A 289 -12.02 6.77 25.81
N MET A 290 -11.84 5.50 26.19
CA MET A 290 -12.78 4.42 25.86
C MET A 290 -14.14 4.63 26.54
N GLU A 291 -14.15 5.04 27.82
CA GLU A 291 -15.39 5.35 28.54
C GLU A 291 -16.16 6.46 27.84
N TYR A 292 -15.46 7.53 27.48
CA TYR A 292 -16.05 8.67 26.79
C TYR A 292 -16.51 8.36 25.37
N ALA A 293 -15.78 7.54 24.64
CA ALA A 293 -16.16 7.12 23.29
C ALA A 293 -17.55 6.47 23.26
N SER A 294 -17.91 5.69 24.31
CA SER A 294 -19.22 5.04 24.40
C SER A 294 -20.41 6.03 24.55
N GLU A 295 -20.13 7.27 24.89
CA GLU A 295 -21.14 8.33 25.09
C GLU A 295 -21.28 9.25 23.87
N LEU A 296 -20.38 9.11 22.85
CA LEU A 296 -20.38 9.94 21.67
C LEU A 296 -21.51 9.56 20.70
N THR A 297 -22.00 10.55 19.97
CA THR A 297 -22.92 10.33 18.86
C THR A 297 -22.17 9.73 17.67
N ASP A 298 -22.73 8.68 17.09
CA ASP A 298 -22.26 8.10 15.85
C ASP A 298 -22.78 8.93 14.67
N TYR A 299 -21.89 9.48 13.87
CA TYR A 299 -22.17 10.24 12.66
C TYR A 299 -21.82 9.45 11.37
N SER A 300 -21.44 8.19 11.52
CA SER A 300 -21.14 7.34 10.37
C SER A 300 -22.39 7.16 9.49
N ILE A 301 -22.18 7.15 8.18
CA ILE A 301 -23.25 7.03 7.21
C ILE A 301 -23.26 5.59 6.67
N ASP A 302 -24.39 4.90 6.85
CA ASP A 302 -24.61 3.62 6.18
C ASP A 302 -25.05 3.87 4.72
N TYR A 303 -24.12 3.72 3.81
CA TYR A 303 -24.36 3.89 2.36
C TYR A 303 -25.08 2.69 1.72
N SER A 304 -25.19 1.55 2.39
CA SER A 304 -25.67 0.27 1.78
C SER A 304 -27.14 0.31 1.33
N GLY A 305 -27.95 1.19 1.93
CA GLY A 305 -29.38 1.34 1.60
C GLY A 305 -29.74 2.61 0.83
N LEU A 306 -28.74 3.45 0.48
CA LEU A 306 -28.98 4.75 -0.16
C LEU A 306 -29.00 4.61 -1.69
N THR A 307 -29.80 5.47 -2.33
CA THR A 307 -29.67 5.71 -3.76
C THR A 307 -28.45 6.60 -4.04
N ASP A 308 -27.93 6.60 -5.26
CA ASP A 308 -26.79 7.44 -5.67
C ASP A 308 -26.98 8.91 -5.30
N SER A 309 -28.19 9.44 -5.45
CA SER A 309 -28.54 10.83 -5.12
C SER A 309 -28.53 11.09 -3.60
N GLU A 310 -28.95 10.13 -2.79
CA GLU A 310 -28.94 10.23 -1.33
C GLU A 310 -27.52 10.08 -0.80
N ALA A 311 -26.74 9.15 -1.34
CA ALA A 311 -25.33 8.96 -1.03
C ALA A 311 -24.52 10.24 -1.34
N GLN A 312 -24.75 10.84 -2.50
CA GLN A 312 -24.11 12.10 -2.87
C GLN A 312 -24.53 13.26 -1.93
N ALA A 313 -25.80 13.35 -1.57
CA ALA A 313 -26.26 14.39 -0.65
C ALA A 313 -25.64 14.24 0.75
N ALA A 314 -25.54 13.01 1.25
CA ALA A 314 -24.91 12.70 2.56
C ALA A 314 -23.42 13.03 2.56
N SER A 315 -22.70 12.66 1.52
CA SER A 315 -21.27 13.00 1.35
C SER A 315 -21.02 14.51 1.29
N LEU A 316 -21.90 15.26 0.58
CA LEU A 316 -21.82 16.71 0.53
C LEU A 316 -22.09 17.36 1.89
N GLU A 317 -23.01 16.83 2.70
CA GLU A 317 -23.28 17.33 4.06
C GLU A 317 -22.09 17.10 4.99
N GLU A 318 -21.46 15.93 4.90
CA GLU A 318 -20.25 15.60 5.65
C GLU A 318 -19.09 16.55 5.28
N SER A 319 -18.83 16.72 4.00
CA SER A 319 -17.80 17.64 3.49
C SER A 319 -18.08 19.10 3.90
N ALA A 320 -19.37 19.51 3.93
CA ALA A 320 -19.74 20.84 4.37
C ALA A 320 -19.47 21.08 5.86
N ARG A 321 -19.72 20.11 6.73
CA ARG A 321 -19.39 20.23 8.16
C ARG A 321 -17.91 20.48 8.38
N TRP A 322 -17.07 19.71 7.68
CA TRP A 322 -15.62 19.92 7.72
C TRP A 322 -15.27 21.31 7.19
N GLY A 323 -15.69 21.66 5.98
CA GLY A 323 -15.39 22.94 5.35
C GLY A 323 -15.90 24.18 6.10
N ASN A 324 -16.92 24.03 6.98
CA ASN A 324 -17.44 25.07 7.85
C ASN A 324 -16.76 25.14 9.23
N GLY A 325 -15.83 24.22 9.54
CA GLY A 325 -15.19 24.12 10.85
C GLY A 325 -16.10 23.60 11.96
N GLU A 326 -17.17 22.90 11.62
CA GLU A 326 -18.14 22.30 12.55
C GLU A 326 -17.69 20.91 13.03
N GLN A 327 -16.53 20.44 12.56
CA GLN A 327 -15.86 19.19 12.95
C GLN A 327 -14.45 19.49 13.45
N LEU A 328 -14.04 18.80 14.52
CA LEU A 328 -12.72 18.98 15.14
C LEU A 328 -11.62 18.29 14.34
N LEU A 329 -11.83 17.04 13.97
CA LEU A 329 -10.80 16.13 13.46
C LEU A 329 -11.23 15.44 12.17
N GLN A 330 -10.26 15.23 11.30
CA GLN A 330 -10.35 14.32 10.17
C GLN A 330 -9.03 13.55 10.03
N GLN A 331 -9.12 12.26 9.71
CA GLN A 331 -7.98 11.48 9.27
C GLN A 331 -7.65 11.86 7.82
N LEU A 332 -6.37 12.02 7.53
CA LEU A 332 -5.85 12.34 6.20
C LEU A 332 -4.75 11.35 5.83
N THR A 333 -4.87 10.78 4.64
CA THR A 333 -3.77 10.08 3.98
C THR A 333 -3.21 11.00 2.89
N ILE A 334 -1.93 11.29 2.97
CA ILE A 334 -1.20 12.10 1.97
C ILE A 334 -0.50 11.11 1.05
N GLY A 335 -1.08 10.89 -0.11
CA GLY A 335 -0.52 10.06 -1.18
C GLY A 335 0.08 10.88 -2.31
N ASP A 336 -0.23 12.18 -2.36
CA ASP A 336 0.31 13.14 -3.31
C ASP A 336 0.50 14.53 -2.69
N TYR A 337 1.12 15.44 -3.45
CA TYR A 337 1.37 16.79 -2.97
C TYR A 337 0.08 17.62 -2.88
N SER A 338 -0.92 17.32 -3.68
CA SER A 338 -2.19 18.06 -3.68
C SER A 338 -2.96 17.83 -2.37
N ASP A 339 -2.90 16.64 -1.79
CA ASP A 339 -3.47 16.35 -0.47
C ASP A 339 -2.91 17.27 0.62
N TYR A 340 -1.58 17.50 0.57
CA TYR A 340 -0.90 18.38 1.51
C TYR A 340 -1.30 19.86 1.32
N VAL A 341 -1.41 20.33 0.08
CA VAL A 341 -1.73 21.73 -0.25
C VAL A 341 -3.19 22.06 0.03
N GLN A 342 -4.13 21.17 -0.30
CA GLN A 342 -5.56 21.41 -0.07
C GLN A 342 -5.88 21.76 1.38
N MET A 343 -5.15 21.20 2.33
CA MET A 343 -5.30 21.55 3.74
C MET A 343 -4.88 22.97 4.06
N GLN A 344 -3.90 23.52 3.34
CA GLN A 344 -3.39 24.87 3.59
C GLN A 344 -4.26 25.96 2.93
N GLU A 345 -4.95 25.63 1.84
CA GLU A 345 -5.80 26.56 1.08
C GLU A 345 -7.25 26.61 1.57
N SER A 346 -7.59 25.86 2.60
CA SER A 346 -8.95 25.85 3.18
C SER A 346 -9.32 27.19 3.80
N ALA A 347 -10.62 27.54 3.72
CA ALA A 347 -11.18 28.72 4.40
C ALA A 347 -11.12 28.62 5.93
N VAL A 348 -11.05 27.43 6.46
CA VAL A 348 -10.82 27.14 7.89
C VAL A 348 -9.34 26.84 8.08
N SER A 349 -8.74 27.37 9.12
CA SER A 349 -7.34 27.08 9.44
C SER A 349 -7.21 25.68 10.01
N TYR A 350 -6.45 24.81 9.33
CA TYR A 350 -6.17 23.44 9.77
C TYR A 350 -4.71 23.24 10.12
N THR A 351 -4.48 22.29 11.02
CA THR A 351 -3.12 21.85 11.41
C THR A 351 -2.99 20.34 11.23
N LEU A 352 -1.88 19.89 10.65
CA LEU A 352 -1.48 18.49 10.63
C LEU A 352 -0.96 18.11 12.02
N ILE A 353 -1.89 17.87 12.95
CA ILE A 353 -1.59 17.72 14.39
C ILE A 353 -1.05 16.32 14.71
N GLY A 354 -1.35 15.33 13.87
CA GLY A 354 -1.02 13.93 14.10
C GLY A 354 -1.91 13.24 15.13
N TYR A 355 -1.71 11.93 15.28
CA TYR A 355 -2.36 11.15 16.33
C TYR A 355 -1.81 11.53 17.70
N PRO A 356 -2.62 11.41 18.79
CA PRO A 356 -2.12 11.67 20.12
C PRO A 356 -1.06 10.62 20.51
N THR A 357 -0.01 11.07 21.19
CA THR A 357 1.08 10.20 21.61
C THR A 357 1.24 10.22 23.13
N ARG A 358 1.94 9.24 23.68
CA ARG A 358 2.21 9.18 25.14
C ARG A 358 3.15 10.29 25.61
N ASP A 359 3.99 10.80 24.73
CA ASP A 359 5.01 11.80 25.05
C ASP A 359 4.72 13.20 24.48
N GLY A 360 3.58 13.36 23.78
CA GLY A 360 3.14 14.63 23.20
C GLY A 360 3.89 15.05 21.92
N THR A 361 4.68 14.16 21.33
CA THR A 361 5.27 14.40 20.01
C THR A 361 4.23 14.22 18.91
N ASN A 362 4.49 14.75 17.71
CA ASN A 362 3.57 14.61 16.60
C ASN A 362 3.47 13.14 16.16
N GLY A 363 2.28 12.58 16.18
CA GLY A 363 1.95 11.21 15.80
C GLY A 363 1.54 11.08 14.34
N THR A 364 2.29 11.66 13.42
CA THR A 364 2.17 11.40 12.00
C THR A 364 3.05 10.21 11.62
N TYR A 365 2.56 9.34 10.75
CA TYR A 365 3.19 8.08 10.41
C TYR A 365 3.40 7.96 8.91
N TYR A 366 4.51 7.34 8.49
CA TYR A 366 4.56 6.71 7.19
C TYR A 366 3.70 5.46 7.20
N THR A 367 3.00 5.19 6.11
CA THR A 367 2.28 3.95 5.90
C THR A 367 2.96 3.15 4.80
N ASP A 368 2.97 1.85 4.99
CA ASP A 368 3.55 0.93 4.03
C ASP A 368 2.69 0.84 2.78
N THR A 369 3.36 0.63 1.65
CA THR A 369 2.73 0.28 0.39
C THR A 369 2.83 -1.21 0.16
N GLN A 370 2.10 -1.73 -0.82
CA GLN A 370 2.14 -3.16 -1.15
C GLN A 370 3.44 -3.60 -1.86
N TYR A 371 4.43 -2.70 -2.04
CA TYR A 371 5.71 -2.98 -2.70
C TYR A 371 6.86 -2.70 -1.75
N MET A 372 7.11 -3.63 -0.84
CA MET A 372 8.15 -3.55 0.19
C MET A 372 9.17 -4.65 -0.05
N PHE A 373 10.31 -4.34 -0.61
CA PHE A 373 11.30 -5.34 -1.01
C PHE A 373 12.40 -5.51 0.00
N ALA A 374 12.68 -6.76 0.38
CA ALA A 374 13.78 -7.18 1.23
C ALA A 374 14.67 -8.20 0.52
N ILE A 375 15.93 -8.27 0.93
CA ILE A 375 16.89 -9.25 0.43
C ILE A 375 17.13 -10.29 1.52
N PRO A 376 16.85 -11.58 1.29
CA PRO A 376 17.16 -12.64 2.24
C PRO A 376 18.66 -12.73 2.53
N ALA A 377 19.02 -13.04 3.78
CA ALA A 377 20.42 -13.11 4.22
C ALA A 377 21.26 -14.19 3.51
N ASN A 378 20.62 -15.19 2.94
CA ASN A 378 21.24 -16.25 2.15
C ASN A 378 21.02 -16.10 0.64
N CYS A 379 20.59 -14.93 0.16
CA CYS A 379 20.60 -14.58 -1.26
C CYS A 379 22.01 -14.77 -1.84
N THR A 380 22.11 -15.43 -3.00
CA THR A 380 23.41 -15.74 -3.62
C THR A 380 23.92 -14.62 -4.54
N ASP A 381 23.04 -13.74 -5.02
CA ASP A 381 23.35 -12.62 -5.91
C ASP A 381 22.79 -11.30 -5.36
N VAL A 382 23.31 -10.89 -4.22
CA VAL A 382 22.88 -9.69 -3.48
C VAL A 382 22.94 -8.43 -4.36
N ASP A 383 24.00 -8.29 -5.16
CA ASP A 383 24.16 -7.13 -6.06
C ASP A 383 23.04 -7.07 -7.11
N ALA A 384 22.61 -8.21 -7.64
CA ALA A 384 21.53 -8.26 -8.61
C ALA A 384 20.14 -8.03 -7.97
N ALA A 385 19.95 -8.54 -6.75
CA ALA A 385 18.74 -8.26 -5.99
C ALA A 385 18.63 -6.76 -5.64
N TRP A 386 19.75 -6.13 -5.27
CA TRP A 386 19.82 -4.69 -5.02
C TRP A 386 19.58 -3.88 -6.29
N ASP A 387 20.14 -4.28 -7.43
CA ASP A 387 19.94 -3.66 -8.75
C ASP A 387 18.45 -3.67 -9.15
N PHE A 388 17.74 -4.77 -8.91
CA PHE A 388 16.30 -4.82 -9.09
C PHE A 388 15.57 -3.85 -8.15
N ILE A 389 15.85 -3.89 -6.85
CA ILE A 389 15.18 -3.01 -5.88
C ILE A 389 15.38 -1.54 -6.25
N THR A 390 16.59 -1.16 -6.62
CA THR A 390 16.90 0.23 -6.98
C THR A 390 16.25 0.63 -8.32
N SER A 391 16.08 -0.30 -9.25
CA SER A 391 15.36 -0.02 -10.50
C SER A 391 13.89 0.35 -10.25
N THR A 392 13.28 -0.19 -9.20
CA THR A 392 11.90 0.16 -8.83
C THR A 392 11.76 1.57 -8.24
N LEU A 393 12.86 2.18 -7.78
CA LEU A 393 12.86 3.53 -7.22
C LEU A 393 12.76 4.62 -8.30
N GLU A 394 13.11 4.29 -9.54
CA GLU A 394 12.96 5.18 -10.70
C GLU A 394 11.48 5.24 -11.15
N VAL A 395 10.60 5.60 -10.25
CA VAL A 395 9.17 5.69 -10.55
C VAL A 395 8.92 6.85 -11.49
N THR A 396 8.53 6.54 -12.72
CA THR A 396 7.97 7.52 -13.65
C THR A 396 6.47 7.58 -13.45
N TYR A 397 5.97 8.72 -12.97
CA TYR A 397 4.56 8.90 -12.61
C TYR A 397 3.61 8.95 -13.80
N ASP A 398 4.10 9.32 -14.97
CA ASP A 398 3.34 9.30 -16.22
C ASP A 398 4.18 8.65 -17.33
N ASP A 399 4.08 7.36 -17.41
CA ASP A 399 4.65 6.58 -18.52
C ASP A 399 3.64 6.37 -19.67
N GLY A 400 2.49 7.02 -19.60
CA GLY A 400 1.39 6.86 -20.56
C GLY A 400 0.58 5.58 -20.39
N SER A 401 0.88 4.75 -19.39
CA SER A 401 0.17 3.48 -19.16
C SER A 401 -1.17 3.66 -18.42
N GLY A 402 -1.41 4.85 -17.87
CA GLY A 402 -2.58 5.12 -17.02
C GLY A 402 -2.49 4.52 -15.63
N PHE A 403 -1.33 3.94 -15.26
CA PHE A 403 -1.08 3.44 -13.92
C PHE A 403 -0.53 4.58 -13.04
N TYR A 404 -1.40 5.18 -12.25
CA TYR A 404 -1.00 6.16 -11.26
C TYR A 404 -0.48 5.45 -10.01
N TYR A 405 0.76 5.72 -9.62
CA TYR A 405 1.23 5.35 -8.30
C TYR A 405 0.59 6.30 -7.28
N SER A 406 -0.27 5.77 -6.41
CA SER A 406 -0.74 6.53 -5.26
C SER A 406 0.32 6.44 -4.16
N GLY A 407 1.20 7.42 -4.11
CA GLY A 407 2.26 7.49 -3.11
C GLY A 407 3.39 8.43 -3.51
N LEU A 408 4.13 8.89 -2.51
CA LEU A 408 5.23 9.83 -2.65
C LEU A 408 6.55 9.07 -2.86
N PRO A 409 7.39 9.44 -3.84
CA PRO A 409 8.72 8.88 -3.98
C PRO A 409 9.54 8.99 -2.71
N VAL A 410 10.23 7.91 -2.34
CA VAL A 410 11.11 7.92 -1.16
C VAL A 410 12.49 8.52 -1.44
N VAL A 411 12.86 8.65 -2.72
CA VAL A 411 14.10 9.30 -3.17
C VAL A 411 13.85 10.79 -3.39
N THR A 412 14.58 11.64 -2.70
CA THR A 412 14.36 13.09 -2.65
C THR A 412 14.37 13.75 -4.05
N SER A 413 15.30 13.35 -4.94
CA SER A 413 15.37 13.92 -6.28
C SER A 413 14.16 13.52 -7.15
N TYR A 414 13.60 12.34 -6.98
CA TYR A 414 12.40 11.89 -7.67
C TYR A 414 11.15 12.56 -7.10
N LEU A 415 11.09 12.74 -5.78
CA LEU A 415 10.03 13.51 -5.13
C LEU A 415 9.99 14.96 -5.67
N GLU A 416 11.14 15.61 -5.83
CA GLU A 416 11.20 16.97 -6.39
C GLU A 416 10.61 17.02 -7.80
N VAL A 417 11.00 16.10 -8.67
CA VAL A 417 10.47 16.00 -10.05
C VAL A 417 8.97 15.78 -10.02
N TYR A 418 8.52 14.80 -9.24
CA TYR A 418 7.11 14.46 -9.09
C TYR A 418 6.25 15.64 -8.66
N VAL A 419 6.62 16.32 -7.56
CA VAL A 419 5.87 17.47 -7.05
C VAL A 419 5.78 18.59 -8.08
N ARG A 420 6.84 18.84 -8.85
CA ARG A 420 6.85 19.91 -9.87
C ARG A 420 6.02 19.55 -11.10
N GLU A 421 6.04 18.30 -11.54
CA GLU A 421 5.30 17.84 -12.72
C GLU A 421 3.81 17.74 -12.44
N GLU A 422 3.41 17.12 -11.34
CA GLU A 422 2.00 16.97 -10.97
C GLU A 422 1.34 18.33 -10.74
N THR A 423 1.95 19.19 -9.97
CA THR A 423 1.37 20.49 -9.63
C THR A 423 1.32 21.45 -10.82
N ALA A 424 2.22 21.32 -11.80
CA ALA A 424 2.18 22.12 -13.01
C ALA A 424 0.92 21.90 -13.85
N VAL A 425 0.31 20.71 -13.73
CA VAL A 425 -0.95 20.37 -14.44
C VAL A 425 -2.16 21.01 -13.77
N GLU A 426 -2.19 21.11 -12.43
CA GLU A 426 -3.39 21.49 -11.69
C GLU A 426 -3.40 22.94 -11.17
N SER A 427 -2.28 23.49 -10.68
CA SER A 427 -2.28 24.75 -9.93
C SER A 427 -1.17 25.75 -10.24
N GLY A 428 -0.23 25.43 -11.13
CA GLY A 428 0.87 26.33 -11.51
C GLY A 428 2.25 25.90 -10.93
N GLU A 429 3.27 26.75 -11.11
CA GLU A 429 4.64 26.44 -10.66
C GLU A 429 4.73 26.35 -9.13
N VAL A 430 5.23 25.22 -8.61
CA VAL A 430 5.59 25.06 -7.19
C VAL A 430 6.89 25.83 -6.93
N SER A 431 6.88 26.71 -5.94
CA SER A 431 8.09 27.44 -5.57
C SER A 431 9.09 26.54 -4.83
N ASP A 432 10.38 26.89 -4.90
CA ASP A 432 11.41 26.15 -4.14
C ASP A 432 11.14 26.18 -2.62
N ALA A 433 10.48 27.24 -2.12
CA ALA A 433 10.13 27.36 -0.70
C ALA A 433 9.02 26.40 -0.29
N ASP A 434 8.02 26.18 -1.16
CA ASP A 434 6.90 25.26 -0.90
C ASP A 434 7.38 23.80 -0.96
N LEU A 435 8.21 23.47 -1.96
CA LEU A 435 8.85 22.15 -2.03
C LEU A 435 9.69 21.87 -0.78
N GLN A 436 10.53 22.82 -0.37
CA GLN A 436 11.33 22.65 0.85
C GLN A 436 10.47 22.50 2.10
N ALA A 437 9.35 23.21 2.20
CA ALA A 437 8.43 23.08 3.32
C ALA A 437 7.78 21.68 3.38
N PHE A 438 7.46 21.12 2.21
CA PHE A 438 6.92 19.76 2.10
C PHE A 438 7.98 18.71 2.45
N GLU A 439 9.20 18.83 1.93
CA GLU A 439 10.30 17.94 2.31
C GLU A 439 10.62 18.02 3.82
N ASP A 440 10.63 19.23 4.39
CA ASP A 440 10.82 19.43 5.83
C ASP A 440 9.70 18.79 6.65
N PHE A 441 8.46 18.79 6.15
CA PHE A 441 7.34 18.08 6.76
C PHE A 441 7.60 16.58 6.73
N LEU A 442 7.90 15.99 5.56
CA LEU A 442 8.18 14.56 5.41
C LEU A 442 9.37 14.13 6.29
N ASN A 443 10.46 14.88 6.28
CA ASN A 443 11.67 14.55 7.05
C ASN A 443 11.48 14.62 8.59
N ARG A 444 10.42 15.25 9.08
CA ARG A 444 10.08 15.25 10.52
C ARG A 444 9.33 14.00 10.95
N ILE A 445 8.78 13.23 10.04
CA ILE A 445 8.05 11.99 10.33
C ILE A 445 9.09 10.90 10.60
N THR A 446 9.06 10.33 11.79
CA THR A 446 10.02 9.31 12.24
C THR A 446 9.35 8.04 12.72
N ARG A 447 8.08 7.86 12.38
CA ARG A 447 7.26 6.71 12.79
C ARG A 447 6.70 6.03 11.55
N ASN A 448 6.63 4.70 11.58
CA ASN A 448 5.90 3.90 10.61
C ASN A 448 4.67 3.28 11.27
N SER A 449 3.55 3.33 10.59
CA SER A 449 2.33 2.65 10.99
C SER A 449 2.35 1.24 10.40
N ILE A 450 2.83 0.29 11.17
CA ILE A 450 2.62 -1.12 10.83
C ILE A 450 1.21 -1.46 11.29
N TRP A 451 0.34 -1.63 10.31
CA TRP A 451 -1.04 -1.99 10.53
C TRP A 451 -1.15 -3.50 10.75
N ASP A 452 -1.76 -3.88 11.85
CA ASP A 452 -2.09 -5.28 12.14
C ASP A 452 -3.61 -5.41 12.35
N SER A 453 -4.27 -5.97 11.37
CA SER A 453 -5.73 -6.16 11.38
C SER A 453 -6.21 -7.04 12.55
N THR A 454 -5.38 -7.96 13.05
CA THR A 454 -5.70 -8.81 14.20
C THR A 454 -5.77 -7.98 15.48
N ILE A 455 -4.83 -7.06 15.64
CA ILE A 455 -4.83 -6.15 16.79
C ILE A 455 -6.03 -5.21 16.71
N GLU A 456 -6.26 -4.59 15.55
CA GLU A 456 -7.41 -3.68 15.38
C GLU A 456 -8.74 -4.39 15.65
N ASN A 457 -8.98 -5.53 15.02
CA ASN A 457 -10.20 -6.30 15.24
C ASN A 457 -10.34 -6.68 16.73
N THR A 458 -9.24 -7.00 17.42
CA THR A 458 -9.25 -7.29 18.85
C THR A 458 -9.70 -6.05 19.65
N VAL A 459 -9.20 -4.86 19.31
CA VAL A 459 -9.58 -3.60 19.99
C VAL A 459 -11.05 -3.29 19.74
N LEU A 460 -11.51 -3.39 18.49
CA LEU A 460 -12.92 -3.15 18.12
C LEU A 460 -13.88 -4.14 18.80
N ASP A 461 -13.55 -5.43 18.81
CA ASP A 461 -14.36 -6.48 19.41
C ASP A 461 -14.51 -6.28 20.93
N GLU A 462 -13.43 -5.93 21.64
CA GLU A 462 -13.49 -5.70 23.07
C GLU A 462 -14.24 -4.40 23.39
N PHE A 463 -14.10 -3.35 22.57
CA PHE A 463 -14.92 -2.15 22.72
C PHE A 463 -16.40 -2.43 22.50
N GLN A 464 -16.78 -3.21 21.49
CA GLN A 464 -18.18 -3.57 21.24
C GLN A 464 -18.79 -4.32 22.44
N LYS A 465 -18.05 -5.24 23.05
CA LYS A 465 -18.51 -5.97 24.26
C LYS A 465 -18.73 -5.02 25.45
N TYR A 466 -17.90 -3.97 25.57
CA TYR A 466 -18.10 -2.95 26.57
C TYR A 466 -19.39 -2.14 26.30
N VAL A 467 -19.58 -1.68 25.06
CA VAL A 467 -20.80 -0.94 24.65
C VAL A 467 -22.06 -1.77 24.85
N ASP A 468 -22.00 -3.06 24.59
CA ASP A 468 -23.11 -4.03 24.79
C ASP A 468 -23.35 -4.33 26.29
N GLY A 469 -22.55 -3.79 27.20
CA GLY A 469 -22.66 -3.99 28.65
C GLY A 469 -22.25 -5.40 29.10
N MET A 470 -21.48 -6.13 28.28
CA MET A 470 -21.00 -7.49 28.62
C MET A 470 -19.81 -7.46 29.58
N GLN A 471 -19.10 -6.36 29.65
CA GLN A 471 -17.93 -6.16 30.51
C GLN A 471 -17.78 -4.69 30.90
N SER A 472 -17.01 -4.38 31.97
CA SER A 472 -16.69 -3.03 32.37
C SER A 472 -15.57 -2.45 31.49
N VAL A 473 -15.44 -1.11 31.43
CA VAL A 473 -14.34 -0.46 30.72
C VAL A 473 -12.96 -0.91 31.26
N THR A 474 -12.85 -1.08 32.59
CA THR A 474 -11.61 -1.58 33.21
C THR A 474 -11.29 -3.00 32.78
N ASP A 475 -12.27 -3.90 32.74
CA ASP A 475 -12.06 -5.26 32.26
C ASP A 475 -11.67 -5.26 30.75
N THR A 476 -12.25 -4.36 29.96
CA THR A 476 -11.93 -4.19 28.55
C THR A 476 -10.45 -3.81 28.35
N VAL A 477 -9.98 -2.78 29.02
CA VAL A 477 -8.59 -2.31 28.93
C VAL A 477 -7.61 -3.37 29.44
N ASP A 478 -7.93 -4.08 30.53
CA ASP A 478 -7.11 -5.19 31.04
C ASP A 478 -7.05 -6.38 30.07
N LEU A 479 -8.17 -6.69 29.41
CA LEU A 479 -8.24 -7.75 28.38
C LEU A 479 -7.44 -7.36 27.13
N LEU A 480 -7.53 -6.11 26.68
CA LEU A 480 -6.72 -5.61 25.56
C LEU A 480 -5.22 -5.74 25.88
N GLN A 481 -4.81 -5.27 27.06
CA GLN A 481 -3.41 -5.39 27.48
C GLN A 481 -2.92 -6.85 27.49
N GLN A 482 -3.78 -7.78 27.89
CA GLN A 482 -3.45 -9.20 27.94
C GLN A 482 -3.44 -9.84 26.55
N LYS A 483 -4.48 -9.64 25.73
CA LYS A 483 -4.64 -10.28 24.44
C LYS A 483 -3.61 -9.77 23.45
N VAL A 484 -3.50 -8.46 23.30
CA VAL A 484 -2.52 -7.85 22.39
C VAL A 484 -1.10 -8.11 22.89
N GLY A 485 -0.85 -8.01 24.20
CA GLY A 485 0.48 -8.33 24.75
C GLY A 485 0.87 -9.82 24.65
N LEU A 486 -0.10 -10.73 24.56
CA LEU A 486 0.15 -12.14 24.24
C LEU A 486 0.45 -12.32 22.75
N TYR A 487 -0.41 -11.75 21.90
CA TYR A 487 -0.26 -11.79 20.46
C TYR A 487 1.10 -11.27 20.00
N LEU A 488 1.54 -10.10 20.48
CA LEU A 488 2.85 -9.52 20.17
C LEU A 488 4.01 -10.44 20.59
N LYS A 489 3.86 -11.20 21.67
CA LYS A 489 4.91 -12.14 22.15
C LYS A 489 4.91 -13.47 21.42
N GLU A 490 3.76 -13.92 20.92
CA GLU A 490 3.64 -15.16 20.15
C GLU A 490 4.13 -14.99 18.73
N ASN A 491 4.10 -13.74 18.22
CA ASN A 491 4.57 -13.35 16.89
C ASN A 491 5.91 -12.58 16.96
N ALA A 492 6.69 -12.75 18.04
CA ALA A 492 7.97 -12.07 18.28
C ALA A 492 9.18 -12.91 17.86
#